data_97141adcb17a3ed85f05ec469805e9df
#
_entry.id   97141adcb17a3ed85f05ec469805e9df
#
_cell.length_a   1.000
_cell.length_b   1.000
_cell.length_c   1.000
_cell.angle_alpha   90.00
_cell.angle_beta   90.00
_cell.angle_gamma   90.00
#
_symmetry.space_group_name_H-M   'P 1'
#
loop_
_entity.id
_entity.type
_entity.pdbx_description
1 polymer ?
#
loop_
_entity_poly.entity_id
_entity_poly.type
_entity_poly.pdbx_seq_one_letter_code
_entity_poly.pdbx_strand_id
1 'polypeptide(L)'
;MTAGINSALANRVAGWTARPGPLITAAEGIHLVADLRNQVGKAFGYVAEITGLVQAAASAAATQTLVVDRRGLARSLVATVQTLTAPVWAEDELSWAARQAASVQLGAITGLLAYRVLGHYDPLYVGADGKAGRIVLTAPNILRFERELDADPRDFHLWVALHEVAHAVQFAAAPWLADWMRDRFDALVGAEGESGSPSQLLAAVKRLPDLFAEDATPNVAAHLLSPAQSRLLAELTAAMSLLEGHADVIMDAVGPKVVKTLEHLRPRFDARRVARGRFERALRRLAGIEAKTAQYVQGAA
;
A
#
# COMPACT_ATOMS: atom_id res chain seq x y z
N MET A 1 -30.21 -0.25 5.42
CA MET A 1 -29.11 -1.12 5.92
C MET A 1 -28.03 -1.08 4.86
N THR A 2 -26.81 -0.64 5.17
CA THR A 2 -25.73 -0.49 4.18
C THR A 2 -25.34 -1.87 3.65
N ALA A 3 -25.54 -2.07 2.35
CA ALA A 3 -24.96 -3.21 1.64
C ALA A 3 -23.43 -3.17 1.80
N GLY A 4 -22.78 -4.30 2.06
CA GLY A 4 -21.33 -4.35 2.14
C GLY A 4 -20.74 -4.69 3.52
N ILE A 5 -19.43 -4.49 3.66
CA ILE A 5 -18.65 -4.78 4.86
C ILE A 5 -19.08 -3.86 6.03
N ASN A 6 -19.21 -4.43 7.23
CA ASN A 6 -19.43 -3.66 8.45
C ASN A 6 -18.13 -2.99 8.90
N SER A 7 -17.96 -1.71 8.51
CA SER A 7 -16.76 -0.93 8.84
C SER A 7 -16.52 -0.76 10.33
N ALA A 8 -17.58 -0.64 11.12
CA ALA A 8 -17.45 -0.49 12.57
C ALA A 8 -16.83 -1.75 13.19
N LEU A 9 -17.26 -2.94 12.75
CA LEU A 9 -16.67 -4.20 13.17
C LEU A 9 -15.25 -4.35 12.67
N ALA A 10 -14.99 -4.11 11.37
CA ALA A 10 -13.66 -4.17 10.78
C ALA A 10 -12.67 -3.25 11.51
N ASN A 11 -13.05 -2.00 11.78
CA ASN A 11 -12.23 -1.04 12.52
C ASN A 11 -11.96 -1.45 13.98
N ARG A 12 -12.94 -2.10 14.63
CA ARG A 12 -12.77 -2.63 15.99
C ARG A 12 -11.74 -3.75 16.02
N VAL A 13 -11.88 -4.72 15.13
CA VAL A 13 -10.94 -5.84 14.99
C VAL A 13 -9.55 -5.34 14.59
N ALA A 14 -9.46 -4.42 13.65
CA ALA A 14 -8.21 -3.79 13.25
C ALA A 14 -7.51 -3.09 14.43
N GLY A 15 -8.28 -2.40 15.28
CA GLY A 15 -7.77 -1.79 16.49
C GLY A 15 -7.23 -2.78 17.53
N TRP A 16 -7.78 -4.00 17.59
CA TRP A 16 -7.29 -5.07 18.46
C TRP A 16 -6.02 -5.73 17.93
N THR A 17 -5.95 -5.94 16.62
CA THR A 17 -4.80 -6.60 15.97
C THR A 17 -3.64 -5.64 15.74
N ALA A 18 -3.89 -4.34 15.68
CA ALA A 18 -2.86 -3.31 15.58
C ALA A 18 -2.08 -3.21 16.90
N ARG A 19 -0.85 -3.74 16.91
CA ARG A 19 0.04 -3.70 18.10
C ARG A 19 0.40 -2.25 18.47
N PRO A 20 0.56 -1.92 19.76
CA PRO A 20 1.02 -0.59 20.17
C PRO A 20 2.40 -0.26 19.58
N GLY A 21 2.68 1.04 19.44
CA GLY A 21 3.96 1.55 18.99
C GLY A 21 5.02 1.56 20.12
N PRO A 22 6.24 2.05 19.80
CA PRO A 22 7.24 2.35 20.82
C PRO A 22 6.69 3.33 21.86
N LEU A 23 7.11 3.15 23.12
CA LEU A 23 6.78 4.10 24.18
C LEU A 23 7.59 5.39 23.96
N ILE A 24 6.87 6.51 23.96
CA ILE A 24 7.41 7.86 23.85
C ILE A 24 6.58 8.81 24.71
N THR A 25 7.15 9.94 25.09
CA THR A 25 6.43 11.01 25.76
C THR A 25 5.50 11.74 24.78
N ALA A 26 4.53 12.47 25.31
CA ALA A 26 3.65 13.30 24.48
C ALA A 26 4.44 14.38 23.70
N ALA A 27 5.47 14.96 24.33
CA ALA A 27 6.33 15.95 23.67
C ALA A 27 7.08 15.34 22.48
N GLU A 28 7.71 14.18 22.66
CA GLU A 28 8.38 13.46 21.54
C GLU A 28 7.40 13.14 20.42
N GLY A 29 6.18 12.71 20.75
CA GLY A 29 5.14 12.44 19.76
C GLY A 29 4.74 13.69 18.96
N ILE A 30 4.59 14.85 19.62
CA ILE A 30 4.30 16.12 18.96
C ILE A 30 5.43 16.52 18.02
N HIS A 31 6.68 16.42 18.46
CA HIS A 31 7.86 16.72 17.65
C HIS A 31 7.97 15.80 16.43
N LEU A 32 7.79 14.50 16.62
CA LEU A 32 7.81 13.52 15.53
C LEU A 32 6.76 13.85 14.46
N VAL A 33 5.52 14.14 14.86
CA VAL A 33 4.44 14.50 13.95
C VAL A 33 4.75 15.77 13.19
N ALA A 34 5.27 16.80 13.87
CA ALA A 34 5.64 18.07 13.26
C ALA A 34 6.79 17.89 12.25
N ASP A 35 7.82 17.12 12.61
CA ASP A 35 8.95 16.86 11.71
C ASP A 35 8.52 16.06 10.49
N LEU A 36 7.77 14.97 10.63
CA LEU A 36 7.27 14.19 9.50
C LEU A 36 6.48 15.06 8.51
N ARG A 37 5.60 15.94 9.00
CA ARG A 37 4.87 16.89 8.12
C ARG A 37 5.81 17.87 7.42
N ASN A 38 6.82 18.37 8.11
CA ASN A 38 7.81 19.27 7.54
C ASN A 38 8.64 18.57 6.45
N GLN A 39 9.05 17.30 6.68
CA GLN A 39 9.79 16.54 5.67
C GLN A 39 8.94 16.25 4.42
N VAL A 40 7.65 15.96 4.57
CA VAL A 40 6.73 15.84 3.42
C VAL A 40 6.68 17.14 2.63
N GLY A 41 6.56 18.29 3.31
CA GLY A 41 6.57 19.60 2.63
C GLY A 41 7.85 19.85 1.82
N LYS A 42 9.01 19.46 2.35
CA LYS A 42 10.31 19.59 1.66
C LYS A 42 10.45 18.62 0.49
N ALA A 43 9.94 17.38 0.66
CA ALA A 43 10.06 16.32 -0.32
C ALA A 43 9.46 16.71 -1.68
N PHE A 44 8.39 17.50 -1.72
CA PHE A 44 7.81 17.98 -2.99
C PHE A 44 8.81 18.78 -3.84
N GLY A 45 9.62 19.63 -3.21
CA GLY A 45 10.66 20.39 -3.89
C GLY A 45 11.74 19.47 -4.49
N TYR A 46 12.22 18.51 -3.72
CA TYR A 46 13.23 17.55 -4.19
C TYR A 46 12.70 16.64 -5.30
N VAL A 47 11.46 16.14 -5.17
CA VAL A 47 10.85 15.32 -6.23
C VAL A 47 10.66 16.14 -7.51
N ALA A 48 10.24 17.40 -7.41
CA ALA A 48 10.13 18.30 -8.56
C ALA A 48 11.48 18.51 -9.27
N GLU A 49 12.55 18.73 -8.50
CA GLU A 49 13.91 18.93 -9.01
C GLU A 49 14.44 17.69 -9.74
N ILE A 50 14.29 16.50 -9.10
CA ILE A 50 14.80 15.24 -9.63
C ILE A 50 14.05 14.82 -10.90
N THR A 51 12.72 14.97 -10.90
CA THR A 51 11.87 14.45 -11.98
C THR A 51 11.60 15.43 -13.10
N GLY A 52 11.78 16.74 -12.83
CA GLY A 52 11.33 17.81 -13.72
C GLY A 52 9.80 18.00 -13.74
N LEU A 53 9.04 17.26 -12.95
CA LEU A 53 7.56 17.29 -12.90
C LEU A 53 7.07 18.43 -11.99
N VAL A 54 7.53 19.66 -12.25
CA VAL A 54 7.31 20.83 -11.38
C VAL A 54 5.82 21.12 -11.17
N GLN A 55 5.01 21.09 -12.23
CA GLN A 55 3.57 21.38 -12.13
C GLN A 55 2.82 20.29 -11.36
N ALA A 56 3.15 19.02 -11.62
CA ALA A 56 2.56 17.90 -10.89
C ALA A 56 2.90 17.95 -9.40
N ALA A 57 4.16 18.25 -9.06
CA ALA A 57 4.59 18.40 -7.68
C ALA A 57 3.88 19.59 -6.98
N ALA A 58 3.73 20.72 -7.67
CA ALA A 58 2.98 21.87 -7.14
C ALA A 58 1.49 21.53 -6.90
N SER A 59 0.86 20.80 -7.81
CA SER A 59 -0.51 20.32 -7.64
C SER A 59 -0.61 19.32 -6.48
N ALA A 60 0.30 18.35 -6.41
CA ALA A 60 0.32 17.34 -5.37
C ALA A 60 0.64 17.91 -3.98
N ALA A 61 1.32 19.05 -3.87
CA ALA A 61 1.63 19.70 -2.60
C ALA A 61 0.38 20.13 -1.80
N ALA A 62 -0.78 20.25 -2.47
CA ALA A 62 -2.06 20.49 -1.83
C ALA A 62 -2.72 19.21 -1.25
N THR A 63 -2.13 18.04 -1.47
CA THR A 63 -2.63 16.75 -0.98
C THR A 63 -2.60 16.70 0.55
N GLN A 64 -3.68 16.19 1.14
CA GLN A 64 -3.77 16.04 2.59
C GLN A 64 -2.68 15.09 3.11
N THR A 65 -1.93 15.52 4.12
CA THR A 65 -0.94 14.69 4.82
C THR A 65 -1.42 14.36 6.23
N LEU A 66 -1.63 13.08 6.49
CA LEU A 66 -1.99 12.53 7.79
C LEU A 66 -0.79 11.82 8.41
N VAL A 67 -0.47 12.14 9.65
CA VAL A 67 0.46 11.37 10.49
C VAL A 67 -0.36 10.68 11.56
N VAL A 68 -0.36 9.36 11.53
CA VAL A 68 -1.30 8.53 12.32
C VAL A 68 -0.57 7.46 13.13
N ASP A 69 -1.28 6.89 14.10
CA ASP A 69 -0.90 5.64 14.74
C ASP A 69 -1.30 4.43 13.88
N ARG A 70 -0.96 3.23 14.31
CA ARG A 70 -1.30 1.99 13.58
C ARG A 70 -2.80 1.76 13.45
N ARG A 71 -3.59 2.18 14.44
CA ARG A 71 -5.05 2.10 14.38
C ARG A 71 -5.62 3.07 13.35
N GLY A 72 -5.02 4.26 13.25
CA GLY A 72 -5.34 5.25 12.23
C GLY A 72 -5.05 4.74 10.83
N LEU A 73 -3.87 4.13 10.60
CA LEU A 73 -3.54 3.48 9.33
C LEU A 73 -4.52 2.35 9.01
N ALA A 74 -4.79 1.45 9.95
CA ALA A 74 -5.71 0.34 9.72
C ALA A 74 -7.11 0.83 9.33
N ARG A 75 -7.61 1.89 9.97
CA ARG A 75 -8.88 2.55 9.58
C ARG A 75 -8.83 3.14 8.17
N SER A 76 -7.70 3.76 7.80
CA SER A 76 -7.50 4.25 6.44
C SER A 76 -7.59 3.13 5.42
N LEU A 77 -6.90 2.01 5.65
CA LEU A 77 -6.92 0.83 4.77
C LEU A 77 -8.32 0.20 4.68
N VAL A 78 -9.06 0.10 5.80
CA VAL A 78 -10.46 -0.36 5.80
C VAL A 78 -11.32 0.54 4.92
N ALA A 79 -11.18 1.86 5.02
CA ALA A 79 -11.93 2.80 4.21
C ALA A 79 -11.60 2.68 2.71
N THR A 80 -10.32 2.55 2.35
CA THR A 80 -9.90 2.35 0.96
C THR A 80 -10.48 1.06 0.38
N VAL A 81 -10.39 -0.07 1.12
CA VAL A 81 -11.00 -1.34 0.68
C VAL A 81 -12.51 -1.23 0.52
N GLN A 82 -13.20 -0.52 1.42
CA GLN A 82 -14.63 -0.29 1.29
C GLN A 82 -14.98 0.51 0.03
N THR A 83 -14.21 1.56 -0.28
CA THR A 83 -14.42 2.34 -1.51
C THR A 83 -14.24 1.48 -2.75
N LEU A 84 -13.19 0.66 -2.78
CA LEU A 84 -12.90 -0.24 -3.90
C LEU A 84 -13.95 -1.36 -4.06
N THR A 85 -14.50 -1.87 -2.97
CA THR A 85 -15.43 -3.01 -3.02
C THR A 85 -16.90 -2.59 -3.00
N ALA A 86 -17.20 -1.29 -2.86
CA ALA A 86 -18.58 -0.80 -2.80
C ALA A 86 -19.45 -1.19 -4.00
N PRO A 87 -18.98 -1.13 -5.26
CA PRO A 87 -19.77 -1.55 -6.41
C PRO A 87 -20.20 -3.03 -6.36
N VAL A 88 -19.29 -3.89 -5.94
CA VAL A 88 -19.51 -5.36 -5.87
C VAL A 88 -20.59 -5.72 -4.85
N TRP A 89 -20.62 -5.00 -3.74
CA TRP A 89 -21.59 -5.25 -2.67
C TRP A 89 -22.96 -4.65 -2.95
N ALA A 90 -23.11 -3.80 -3.96
CA ALA A 90 -24.38 -3.22 -4.33
C ALA A 90 -25.28 -4.23 -5.05
N GLU A 91 -24.68 -5.23 -5.73
CA GLU A 91 -25.38 -6.21 -6.54
C GLU A 91 -25.65 -7.54 -5.82
N ASP A 92 -24.89 -7.84 -4.74
CA ASP A 92 -24.94 -9.15 -4.08
C ASP A 92 -25.40 -9.05 -2.61
N GLU A 93 -26.49 -9.73 -2.27
CA GLU A 93 -26.98 -9.86 -0.90
C GLU A 93 -26.18 -10.94 -0.13
N LEU A 94 -25.03 -10.55 0.41
CA LEU A 94 -24.36 -11.42 1.39
C LEU A 94 -25.27 -11.70 2.58
N SER A 95 -25.29 -12.95 3.03
CA SER A 95 -25.93 -13.27 4.31
C SER A 95 -25.29 -12.45 5.44
N TRP A 96 -26.04 -12.13 6.47
CA TRP A 96 -25.53 -11.39 7.63
C TRP A 96 -24.24 -12.03 8.18
N ALA A 97 -24.21 -13.35 8.31
CA ALA A 97 -23.04 -14.10 8.83
C ALA A 97 -21.81 -13.94 7.94
N ALA A 98 -21.96 -14.02 6.61
CA ALA A 98 -20.87 -13.84 5.66
C ALA A 98 -20.30 -12.41 5.71
N ARG A 99 -21.17 -11.41 5.85
CA ARG A 99 -20.79 -10.01 6.01
C ARG A 99 -19.98 -9.77 7.29
N GLN A 100 -20.39 -10.34 8.42
CA GLN A 100 -19.63 -10.23 9.67
C GLN A 100 -18.26 -10.92 9.54
N ALA A 101 -18.20 -12.13 8.96
CA ALA A 101 -16.96 -12.85 8.74
C ALA A 101 -15.98 -12.05 7.87
N ALA A 102 -16.43 -11.47 6.75
CA ALA A 102 -15.64 -10.61 5.89
C ALA A 102 -15.10 -9.37 6.63
N SER A 103 -15.94 -8.76 7.48
CA SER A 103 -15.56 -7.59 8.27
C SER A 103 -14.49 -7.90 9.31
N VAL A 104 -14.62 -9.02 10.02
CA VAL A 104 -13.61 -9.51 10.96
C VAL A 104 -12.28 -9.77 10.25
N GLN A 105 -12.34 -10.43 9.09
CA GLN A 105 -11.16 -10.77 8.33
C GLN A 105 -10.45 -9.52 7.79
N LEU A 106 -11.18 -8.57 7.19
CA LEU A 106 -10.61 -7.30 6.75
C LEU A 106 -9.94 -6.56 7.91
N GLY A 107 -10.61 -6.48 9.07
CA GLY A 107 -10.05 -5.87 10.26
C GLY A 107 -8.77 -6.55 10.73
N ALA A 108 -8.73 -7.88 10.77
CA ALA A 108 -7.54 -8.63 11.16
C ALA A 108 -6.35 -8.38 10.20
N ILE A 109 -6.60 -8.46 8.88
CA ILE A 109 -5.57 -8.23 7.86
C ILE A 109 -5.03 -6.80 7.93
N THR A 110 -5.90 -5.80 7.94
CA THR A 110 -5.49 -4.40 7.97
C THR A 110 -4.75 -4.03 9.25
N GLY A 111 -5.14 -4.58 10.40
CA GLY A 111 -4.44 -4.41 11.67
C GLY A 111 -3.05 -5.04 11.67
N LEU A 112 -2.88 -6.22 11.06
CA LEU A 112 -1.57 -6.87 10.91
C LEU A 112 -0.67 -6.10 9.92
N LEU A 113 -1.22 -5.64 8.79
CA LEU A 113 -0.50 -4.82 7.82
C LEU A 113 -0.05 -3.49 8.42
N ALA A 114 -0.87 -2.90 9.29
CA ALA A 114 -0.58 -1.64 9.95
C ALA A 114 0.70 -1.68 10.81
N TYR A 115 1.20 -2.85 11.18
CA TYR A 115 2.48 -3.00 11.87
C TYR A 115 3.70 -2.84 10.94
N ARG A 116 3.54 -3.00 9.63
CA ARG A 116 4.64 -3.10 8.66
C ARG A 116 4.80 -1.86 7.77
N VAL A 117 3.74 -1.13 7.52
CA VAL A 117 3.68 -0.03 6.56
C VAL A 117 4.20 1.25 7.22
N LEU A 118 5.19 1.91 6.60
CA LEU A 118 5.76 3.19 7.06
C LEU A 118 4.91 4.36 6.60
N GLY A 119 4.51 4.33 5.35
CA GLY A 119 3.65 5.31 4.71
C GLY A 119 2.79 4.66 3.63
N HIS A 120 1.84 5.42 3.13
CA HIS A 120 0.93 5.00 2.08
C HIS A 120 0.33 6.24 1.41
N TYR A 121 0.45 6.33 0.09
CA TYR A 121 -0.35 7.25 -0.70
C TYR A 121 -1.64 6.57 -1.13
N ASP A 122 -2.78 7.19 -0.84
CA ASP A 122 -4.12 6.69 -1.21
C ASP A 122 -4.70 7.57 -2.33
N PRO A 123 -4.58 7.15 -3.60
CA PRO A 123 -5.05 7.94 -4.75
C PRO A 123 -6.58 7.97 -4.87
N LEU A 124 -7.28 7.04 -4.21
CA LEU A 124 -8.73 6.88 -4.31
C LEU A 124 -9.50 7.68 -3.23
N TYR A 125 -8.77 8.25 -2.28
CA TYR A 125 -9.37 9.11 -1.27
C TYR A 125 -9.83 10.42 -1.90
N VAL A 126 -11.05 10.85 -1.54
CA VAL A 126 -11.56 12.19 -1.87
C VAL A 126 -11.86 12.92 -0.56
N GLY A 127 -11.19 14.02 -0.34
CA GLY A 127 -11.38 14.87 0.83
C GLY A 127 -12.72 15.61 0.81
N ALA A 128 -13.11 16.15 1.95
CA ALA A 128 -14.33 16.98 2.05
C ALA A 128 -14.25 18.26 1.19
N ASP A 129 -13.05 18.68 0.85
CA ASP A 129 -12.78 19.80 -0.06
C ASP A 129 -12.75 19.42 -1.56
N GLY A 130 -13.12 18.16 -1.86
CA GLY A 130 -13.14 17.61 -3.21
C GLY A 130 -11.77 17.23 -3.79
N LYS A 131 -10.69 17.43 -3.04
CA LYS A 131 -9.35 17.04 -3.50
C LYS A 131 -9.13 15.55 -3.41
N ALA A 132 -8.56 15.00 -4.48
CA ALA A 132 -8.22 13.59 -4.56
C ALA A 132 -6.83 13.32 -3.97
N GLY A 133 -6.70 12.14 -3.40
CA GLY A 133 -5.47 11.62 -2.84
C GLY A 133 -5.16 12.11 -1.42
N ARG A 134 -4.42 11.27 -0.68
CA ARG A 134 -3.84 11.63 0.62
C ARG A 134 -2.57 10.86 0.89
N ILE A 135 -1.63 11.48 1.60
CA ILE A 135 -0.44 10.84 2.15
C ILE A 135 -0.74 10.46 3.60
N VAL A 136 -0.48 9.20 3.96
CA VAL A 136 -0.65 8.70 5.33
C VAL A 136 0.69 8.17 5.82
N LEU A 137 1.26 8.76 6.87
CA LEU A 137 2.50 8.31 7.50
C LEU A 137 2.19 7.65 8.84
N THR A 138 2.82 6.50 9.10
CA THR A 138 2.60 5.71 10.33
C THR A 138 3.72 6.00 11.32
N ALA A 139 3.57 7.05 12.13
CA ALA A 139 4.59 7.53 13.04
C ALA A 139 5.22 6.44 13.93
N PRO A 140 4.47 5.52 14.59
CA PRO A 140 5.08 4.48 15.42
C PRO A 140 5.89 3.44 14.64
N ASN A 141 5.63 3.27 13.35
CA ASN A 141 6.44 2.40 12.50
C ASN A 141 7.72 3.09 12.07
N ILE A 142 7.62 4.35 11.66
CA ILE A 142 8.79 5.17 11.29
C ILE A 142 9.76 5.22 12.46
N LEU A 143 9.30 5.60 13.65
CA LEU A 143 10.13 5.63 14.84
C LEU A 143 10.75 4.28 15.20
N ARG A 144 10.00 3.18 15.05
CA ARG A 144 10.53 1.84 15.27
C ARG A 144 11.65 1.50 14.29
N PHE A 145 11.44 1.76 12.99
CA PHE A 145 12.43 1.47 11.95
C PHE A 145 13.67 2.36 12.08
N GLU A 146 13.49 3.63 12.39
CA GLU A 146 14.58 4.56 12.71
C GLU A 146 15.50 3.98 13.77
N ARG A 147 14.94 3.53 14.92
CA ARG A 147 15.69 2.92 16.01
C ARG A 147 16.33 1.58 15.64
N GLU A 148 15.60 0.72 14.88
CA GLU A 148 16.10 -0.58 14.45
C GLU A 148 17.20 -0.50 13.39
N LEU A 149 17.22 0.56 12.58
CA LEU A 149 18.24 0.81 11.57
C LEU A 149 19.39 1.68 12.09
N ASP A 150 19.28 2.19 13.33
CA ASP A 150 20.20 3.19 13.87
C ASP A 150 20.40 4.35 12.86
N ALA A 151 19.27 4.86 12.36
CA ALA A 151 19.23 5.88 11.32
C ALA A 151 19.19 7.28 11.91
N ASP A 152 19.81 8.26 11.24
CA ASP A 152 19.58 9.66 11.55
C ASP A 152 18.10 10.00 11.35
N PRO A 153 17.41 10.53 12.39
CA PRO A 153 15.96 10.77 12.32
C PRO A 153 15.56 11.67 11.16
N ARG A 154 16.29 12.76 10.93
CA ARG A 154 15.97 13.74 9.89
C ARG A 154 16.11 13.15 8.50
N ASP A 155 17.19 12.43 8.27
CA ASP A 155 17.47 11.80 6.99
C ASP A 155 16.46 10.69 6.71
N PHE A 156 16.15 9.87 7.72
CA PHE A 156 15.18 8.78 7.58
C PHE A 156 13.75 9.28 7.35
N HIS A 157 13.32 10.32 8.09
CA HIS A 157 12.00 10.92 7.91
C HIS A 157 11.85 11.54 6.52
N LEU A 158 12.88 12.25 6.04
CA LEU A 158 12.87 12.80 4.67
C LEU A 158 12.84 11.69 3.63
N TRP A 159 13.62 10.63 3.84
CA TRP A 159 13.70 9.50 2.91
C TRP A 159 12.36 8.78 2.77
N VAL A 160 11.64 8.53 3.88
CA VAL A 160 10.27 8.01 3.85
C VAL A 160 9.29 8.98 3.18
N ALA A 161 9.42 10.28 3.47
CA ALA A 161 8.59 11.31 2.86
C ALA A 161 8.78 11.39 1.35
N LEU A 162 10.01 11.26 0.84
CA LEU A 162 10.32 11.23 -0.60
C LEU A 162 9.57 10.12 -1.31
N HIS A 163 9.49 8.92 -0.71
CA HIS A 163 8.76 7.79 -1.27
C HIS A 163 7.28 8.11 -1.47
N GLU A 164 6.60 8.57 -0.42
CA GLU A 164 5.17 8.84 -0.46
C GLU A 164 4.83 10.05 -1.36
N VAL A 165 5.70 11.06 -1.35
CA VAL A 165 5.56 12.24 -2.22
C VAL A 165 5.81 11.86 -3.68
N ALA A 166 6.74 10.95 -3.98
CA ALA A 166 6.93 10.45 -5.33
C ALA A 166 5.64 9.84 -5.88
N HIS A 167 4.92 9.03 -5.08
CA HIS A 167 3.61 8.52 -5.48
C HIS A 167 2.58 9.64 -5.69
N ALA A 168 2.50 10.62 -4.79
CA ALA A 168 1.58 11.75 -4.98
C ALA A 168 1.85 12.51 -6.29
N VAL A 169 3.12 12.72 -6.62
CA VAL A 169 3.53 13.39 -7.87
C VAL A 169 3.26 12.52 -9.11
N GLN A 170 3.47 11.21 -9.03
CA GLN A 170 3.15 10.26 -10.11
C GLN A 170 1.67 10.33 -10.49
N PHE A 171 0.77 10.27 -9.49
CA PHE A 171 -0.67 10.35 -9.74
C PHE A 171 -1.11 11.75 -10.18
N ALA A 172 -0.47 12.80 -9.71
CA ALA A 172 -0.73 14.16 -10.21
C ALA A 172 -0.24 14.37 -11.65
N ALA A 173 0.86 13.72 -12.04
CA ALA A 173 1.38 13.73 -13.41
C ALA A 173 0.55 12.88 -14.38
N ALA A 174 -0.11 11.85 -13.87
CA ALA A 174 -0.97 10.93 -14.63
C ALA A 174 -2.37 10.84 -14.00
N PRO A 175 -3.24 11.87 -14.11
CA PRO A 175 -4.53 11.91 -13.42
C PRO A 175 -5.47 10.76 -13.78
N TRP A 176 -5.31 10.18 -14.97
CA TRP A 176 -6.07 9.02 -15.44
C TRP A 176 -5.72 7.71 -14.70
N LEU A 177 -4.58 7.67 -14.01
CA LEU A 177 -4.03 6.42 -13.46
C LEU A 177 -4.88 5.86 -12.31
N ALA A 178 -5.43 6.72 -11.46
CA ALA A 178 -6.31 6.29 -10.37
C ALA A 178 -7.59 5.62 -10.89
N ASP A 179 -8.21 6.20 -11.91
CA ASP A 179 -9.41 5.66 -12.53
C ASP A 179 -9.08 4.37 -13.30
N TRP A 180 -7.97 4.34 -14.02
CA TRP A 180 -7.50 3.13 -14.70
C TRP A 180 -7.27 1.97 -13.71
N MET A 181 -6.66 2.23 -12.56
CA MET A 181 -6.46 1.20 -11.52
C MET A 181 -7.80 0.74 -10.93
N ARG A 182 -8.73 1.67 -10.71
CA ARG A 182 -10.09 1.36 -10.22
C ARG A 182 -10.82 0.46 -11.20
N ASP A 183 -10.85 0.81 -12.49
CA ASP A 183 -11.52 0.03 -13.54
C ASP A 183 -10.98 -1.42 -13.61
N ARG A 184 -9.65 -1.60 -13.49
CA ARG A 184 -9.02 -2.93 -13.45
C ARG A 184 -9.38 -3.69 -12.19
N PHE A 185 -9.45 -3.00 -11.07
CA PHE A 185 -9.87 -3.62 -9.81
C PHE A 185 -11.35 -4.02 -9.87
N ASP A 186 -12.21 -3.16 -10.37
CA ASP A 186 -13.64 -3.45 -10.55
C ASP A 186 -13.84 -4.62 -11.51
N ALA A 187 -13.12 -4.65 -12.64
CA ALA A 187 -13.13 -5.77 -13.56
C ALA A 187 -12.57 -7.07 -12.93
N LEU A 188 -11.54 -6.98 -12.07
CA LEU A 188 -10.97 -8.13 -11.37
C LEU A 188 -11.97 -8.77 -10.40
N VAL A 189 -12.74 -7.93 -9.72
CA VAL A 189 -13.73 -8.34 -8.72
C VAL A 189 -15.05 -8.73 -9.38
N GLY A 190 -15.47 -8.01 -10.43
CA GLY A 190 -16.72 -8.24 -11.19
C GLY A 190 -16.62 -9.23 -12.33
N ALA A 191 -15.43 -9.80 -12.61
CA ALA A 191 -15.26 -10.77 -13.69
C ALA A 191 -16.10 -12.03 -13.44
N GLU A 192 -17.27 -12.05 -14.05
CA GLU A 192 -18.18 -13.18 -14.06
C GLU A 192 -17.57 -14.36 -14.83
N GLY A 193 -17.31 -15.42 -14.15
CA GLY A 193 -17.07 -16.75 -14.62
C GLY A 193 -17.57 -17.71 -13.55
N GLU A 194 -17.83 -18.97 -13.88
CA GLU A 194 -18.31 -20.00 -12.94
C GLU A 194 -17.52 -20.11 -11.63
N SER A 195 -16.44 -19.29 -11.49
CA SER A 195 -15.53 -19.19 -10.36
C SER A 195 -15.56 -17.83 -9.62
N GLY A 196 -16.34 -16.84 -10.05
CA GLY A 196 -16.27 -15.45 -9.56
C GLY A 196 -17.28 -15.07 -8.48
N SER A 197 -17.76 -16.00 -7.66
CA SER A 197 -18.70 -15.63 -6.59
C SER A 197 -17.98 -14.83 -5.49
N PRO A 198 -18.64 -13.87 -4.81
CA PRO A 198 -18.11 -13.16 -3.65
C PRO A 198 -17.59 -14.10 -2.56
N SER A 199 -18.11 -15.33 -2.48
CA SER A 199 -17.61 -16.39 -1.62
C SER A 199 -16.19 -16.85 -2.01
N GLN A 200 -15.81 -16.78 -3.29
CA GLN A 200 -14.46 -17.15 -3.74
C GLN A 200 -13.47 -16.01 -3.57
N LEU A 201 -13.89 -14.75 -3.77
CA LEU A 201 -13.09 -13.60 -3.38
C LEU A 201 -12.80 -13.63 -1.86
N LEU A 202 -13.80 -13.96 -1.06
CA LEU A 202 -13.66 -14.18 0.37
C LEU A 202 -12.75 -15.37 0.67
N ALA A 203 -12.81 -16.45 -0.12
CA ALA A 203 -11.91 -17.59 -0.01
C ALA A 203 -10.47 -17.24 -0.42
N ALA A 204 -10.28 -16.40 -1.46
CA ALA A 204 -8.97 -15.88 -1.85
C ALA A 204 -8.39 -14.97 -0.77
N VAL A 205 -9.20 -14.07 -0.19
CA VAL A 205 -8.83 -13.24 0.95
C VAL A 205 -8.51 -14.07 2.19
N LYS A 206 -9.23 -15.17 2.44
CA LYS A 206 -8.93 -16.12 3.54
C LYS A 206 -7.57 -16.80 3.37
N ARG A 207 -7.11 -16.99 2.15
CA ARG A 207 -5.82 -17.61 1.85
C ARG A 207 -4.67 -16.60 1.70
N LEU A 208 -4.94 -15.29 1.80
CA LEU A 208 -3.89 -14.29 1.83
C LEU A 208 -2.79 -14.59 2.88
N PRO A 209 -3.10 -15.02 4.12
CA PRO A 209 -2.06 -15.43 5.06
C PRO A 209 -1.20 -16.59 4.56
N ASP A 210 -1.79 -17.57 3.86
CA ASP A 210 -1.08 -18.72 3.31
C ASP A 210 -0.11 -18.33 2.19
N LEU A 211 -0.42 -17.25 1.44
CA LEU A 211 0.47 -16.68 0.43
C LEU A 211 1.71 -16.01 1.02
N PHE A 212 1.64 -15.64 2.30
CA PHE A 212 2.76 -15.08 3.06
C PHE A 212 3.54 -16.13 3.87
N ALA A 213 3.10 -17.39 3.87
CA ALA A 213 3.81 -18.49 4.50
C ALA A 213 5.12 -18.81 3.78
N GLU A 214 6.13 -19.26 4.52
CA GLU A 214 7.47 -19.56 3.96
C GLU A 214 7.43 -20.68 2.92
N ASP A 215 6.49 -21.61 3.07
CA ASP A 215 6.34 -22.83 2.26
C ASP A 215 5.20 -22.73 1.22
N ALA A 216 4.69 -21.53 0.94
CA ALA A 216 3.60 -21.33 -0.02
C ALA A 216 4.02 -21.81 -1.42
N THR A 217 3.39 -22.88 -1.89
CA THR A 217 3.62 -23.40 -3.24
C THR A 217 3.00 -22.46 -4.29
N PRO A 218 3.67 -22.23 -5.43
CA PRO A 218 3.24 -21.27 -6.48
C PRO A 218 1.86 -21.56 -7.09
N ASN A 219 1.36 -22.80 -6.91
CA ASN A 219 0.21 -23.30 -7.66
C ASN A 219 -1.16 -23.04 -7.04
N VAL A 220 -1.26 -22.67 -5.75
CA VAL A 220 -2.56 -22.60 -5.06
C VAL A 220 -3.37 -21.36 -5.53
N ALA A 221 -2.71 -20.25 -5.78
CA ALA A 221 -3.38 -19.01 -6.18
C ALA A 221 -3.74 -18.99 -7.67
N ALA A 222 -2.89 -19.58 -8.53
CA ALA A 222 -3.14 -19.67 -9.96
C ALA A 222 -4.38 -20.50 -10.32
N HIS A 223 -4.78 -21.43 -9.47
CA HIS A 223 -5.98 -22.27 -9.67
C HIS A 223 -7.28 -21.62 -9.17
N LEU A 224 -7.18 -20.45 -8.51
CA LEU A 224 -8.32 -19.75 -7.93
C LEU A 224 -8.81 -18.59 -8.82
N LEU A 225 -7.99 -18.14 -9.77
CA LEU A 225 -8.30 -17.04 -10.67
C LEU A 225 -8.56 -17.55 -12.09
N SER A 226 -9.57 -16.98 -12.74
CA SER A 226 -9.76 -17.19 -14.17
C SER A 226 -8.58 -16.61 -14.97
N PRO A 227 -8.37 -17.03 -16.22
CA PRO A 227 -7.35 -16.42 -17.09
C PRO A 227 -7.51 -14.90 -17.26
N ALA A 228 -8.76 -14.41 -17.26
CA ALA A 228 -9.08 -12.98 -17.32
C ALA A 228 -8.65 -12.26 -16.02
N GLN A 229 -9.00 -12.81 -14.87
CA GLN A 229 -8.59 -12.27 -13.55
C GLN A 229 -7.06 -12.28 -13.37
N SER A 230 -6.39 -13.36 -13.80
CA SER A 230 -4.93 -13.45 -13.77
C SER A 230 -4.27 -12.37 -14.62
N ARG A 231 -4.84 -12.03 -15.79
CA ARG A 231 -4.36 -10.95 -16.66
C ARG A 231 -4.54 -9.58 -15.99
N LEU A 232 -5.73 -9.28 -15.45
CA LEU A 232 -6.00 -8.01 -14.75
C LEU A 232 -5.08 -7.82 -13.55
N LEU A 233 -4.86 -8.88 -12.76
CA LEU A 233 -3.93 -8.85 -11.64
C LEU A 233 -2.49 -8.61 -12.10
N ALA A 234 -2.08 -9.20 -13.23
CA ALA A 234 -0.76 -8.97 -13.82
C ALA A 234 -0.59 -7.51 -14.28
N GLU A 235 -1.62 -6.90 -14.90
CA GLU A 235 -1.62 -5.49 -15.30
C GLU A 235 -1.48 -4.57 -14.08
N LEU A 236 -2.28 -4.77 -13.04
CA LEU A 236 -2.19 -4.01 -11.78
C LEU A 236 -0.80 -4.17 -11.13
N THR A 237 -0.28 -5.40 -11.08
CA THR A 237 1.04 -5.67 -10.50
C THR A 237 2.16 -4.99 -11.29
N ALA A 238 2.07 -4.98 -12.62
CA ALA A 238 3.06 -4.31 -13.47
C ALA A 238 3.04 -2.79 -13.25
N ALA A 239 1.85 -2.18 -13.18
CA ALA A 239 1.71 -0.76 -12.89
C ALA A 239 2.29 -0.41 -11.50
N MET A 240 1.93 -1.17 -10.46
CA MET A 240 2.48 -0.98 -9.11
C MET A 240 4.00 -1.13 -9.08
N SER A 241 4.56 -2.13 -9.78
CA SER A 241 6.01 -2.33 -9.85
C SER A 241 6.72 -1.16 -10.52
N LEU A 242 6.11 -0.55 -11.55
CA LEU A 242 6.64 0.64 -12.20
C LEU A 242 6.64 1.85 -11.25
N LEU A 243 5.52 2.08 -10.54
CA LEU A 243 5.40 3.17 -9.58
C LEU A 243 6.42 3.05 -8.45
N GLU A 244 6.55 1.87 -7.87
CA GLU A 244 7.51 1.58 -6.80
C GLU A 244 8.97 1.74 -7.30
N GLY A 245 9.30 1.20 -8.48
CA GLY A 245 10.63 1.33 -9.05
C GLY A 245 11.01 2.78 -9.34
N HIS A 246 10.07 3.59 -9.84
CA HIS A 246 10.29 5.01 -10.06
C HIS A 246 10.48 5.77 -8.73
N ALA A 247 9.69 5.45 -7.69
CA ALA A 247 9.88 6.03 -6.36
C ALA A 247 11.26 5.69 -5.78
N ASP A 248 11.72 4.44 -5.93
CA ASP A 248 13.05 4.02 -5.53
C ASP A 248 14.17 4.81 -6.23
N VAL A 249 14.05 5.02 -7.54
CA VAL A 249 15.01 5.84 -8.31
C VAL A 249 15.06 7.27 -7.79
N ILE A 250 13.91 7.88 -7.47
CA ILE A 250 13.85 9.22 -6.89
C ILE A 250 14.56 9.27 -5.54
N MET A 251 14.29 8.28 -4.67
CA MET A 251 14.91 8.18 -3.35
C MET A 251 16.43 8.05 -3.42
N ASP A 252 16.97 7.38 -4.44
CA ASP A 252 18.40 7.24 -4.66
C ASP A 252 18.99 8.51 -5.31
N ALA A 253 18.27 9.12 -6.24
CA ALA A 253 18.72 10.30 -6.96
C ALA A 253 18.84 11.58 -6.10
N VAL A 254 18.14 11.63 -4.96
CA VAL A 254 18.25 12.77 -4.01
C VAL A 254 19.69 12.97 -3.52
N GLY A 255 20.45 11.90 -3.42
CA GLY A 255 21.87 11.88 -3.14
C GLY A 255 22.26 12.30 -1.70
N PRO A 256 23.58 12.13 -1.38
CA PRO A 256 24.08 12.35 -0.03
C PRO A 256 24.20 13.83 0.37
N LYS A 257 24.01 14.76 -0.55
CA LYS A 257 23.95 16.19 -0.22
C LYS A 257 22.68 16.53 0.56
N VAL A 258 21.60 15.80 0.34
CA VAL A 258 20.29 16.02 0.95
C VAL A 258 20.04 15.01 2.06
N VAL A 259 20.24 13.71 1.79
CA VAL A 259 20.17 12.61 2.76
C VAL A 259 21.61 12.16 3.06
N LYS A 260 22.24 12.75 4.06
CA LYS A 260 23.66 12.58 4.34
C LYS A 260 24.05 11.15 4.67
N THR A 261 23.13 10.40 5.27
CA THR A 261 23.33 9.01 5.69
C THR A 261 22.85 7.99 4.65
N LEU A 262 22.53 8.41 3.43
CA LEU A 262 21.96 7.58 2.37
C LEU A 262 22.75 6.30 2.12
N GLU A 263 24.08 6.39 2.05
CA GLU A 263 24.98 5.25 1.81
C GLU A 263 24.89 4.17 2.92
N HIS A 264 24.56 4.58 4.14
CA HIS A 264 24.35 3.65 5.26
C HIS A 264 22.90 3.19 5.37
N LEU A 265 21.96 4.08 5.07
CA LEU A 265 20.54 3.84 5.17
C LEU A 265 20.05 2.83 4.13
N ARG A 266 20.44 3.02 2.86
CA ARG A 266 19.97 2.22 1.73
C ARG A 266 20.27 0.72 1.89
N PRO A 267 21.51 0.26 2.15
CA PRO A 267 21.80 -1.16 2.30
C PRO A 267 21.08 -1.81 3.49
N ARG A 268 20.95 -1.09 4.59
CA ARG A 268 20.24 -1.56 5.80
C ARG A 268 18.74 -1.72 5.54
N PHE A 269 18.17 -0.79 4.79
CA PHE A 269 16.77 -0.86 4.39
C PHE A 269 16.54 -1.99 3.38
N ASP A 270 17.42 -2.16 2.40
CA ASP A 270 17.33 -3.23 1.39
C ASP A 270 17.51 -4.62 2.00
N ALA A 271 18.43 -4.81 2.93
CA ALA A 271 18.57 -6.05 3.69
C ALA A 271 17.25 -6.44 4.39
N ARG A 272 16.48 -5.45 4.88
CA ARG A 272 15.15 -5.66 5.42
C ARG A 272 14.06 -5.82 4.37
N ARG A 273 14.23 -5.17 3.21
CA ARG A 273 13.32 -5.29 2.06
C ARG A 273 13.37 -6.70 1.46
N VAL A 274 14.49 -7.41 1.53
CA VAL A 274 14.57 -8.84 1.20
C VAL A 274 13.60 -9.65 2.06
N ALA A 275 13.41 -9.29 3.31
CA ALA A 275 12.32 -9.84 4.15
C ALA A 275 10.91 -9.35 3.72
N ARG A 276 10.79 -8.14 3.08
CA ARG A 276 9.55 -7.61 2.49
C ARG A 276 9.25 -8.16 1.09
N GLY A 277 10.25 -8.57 0.35
CA GLY A 277 10.13 -9.23 -0.97
C GLY A 277 9.20 -10.45 -0.96
N ARG A 278 8.75 -10.86 0.21
CA ARG A 278 7.70 -11.86 0.43
C ARG A 278 6.32 -11.38 -0.04
N PHE A 279 5.95 -10.09 0.17
CA PHE A 279 4.67 -9.56 -0.31
C PHE A 279 4.67 -9.41 -1.82
N GLU A 280 5.72 -8.82 -2.38
CA GLU A 280 5.89 -8.69 -3.82
C GLU A 280 6.03 -10.07 -4.51
N ARG A 281 6.75 -11.01 -3.89
CA ARG A 281 6.81 -12.40 -4.36
C ARG A 281 5.45 -13.08 -4.29
N ALA A 282 4.68 -12.87 -3.24
CA ALA A 282 3.31 -13.40 -3.14
C ALA A 282 2.40 -12.82 -4.22
N LEU A 283 2.47 -11.50 -4.49
CA LEU A 283 1.74 -10.84 -5.58
C LEU A 283 2.19 -11.33 -6.97
N ARG A 284 3.50 -11.47 -7.21
CA ARG A 284 4.04 -12.01 -8.47
C ARG A 284 3.66 -13.48 -8.68
N ARG A 285 3.61 -14.28 -7.60
CA ARG A 285 3.13 -15.66 -7.62
C ARG A 285 1.63 -15.73 -7.94
N LEU A 286 0.82 -14.84 -7.33
CA LEU A 286 -0.60 -14.69 -7.64
C LEU A 286 -0.82 -14.33 -9.12
N ALA A 287 -0.02 -13.44 -9.67
CA ALA A 287 -0.10 -13.02 -11.07
C ALA A 287 0.46 -14.05 -12.07
N GLY A 288 1.03 -15.17 -11.61
CA GLY A 288 1.63 -16.19 -12.48
C GLY A 288 2.85 -15.70 -13.29
N ILE A 289 3.44 -14.55 -12.92
CA ILE A 289 4.53 -13.90 -13.66
C ILE A 289 5.82 -14.75 -13.61
N GLU A 290 6.07 -15.48 -12.51
CA GLU A 290 7.25 -16.33 -12.37
C GLU A 290 7.24 -17.54 -13.35
N ALA A 291 6.04 -18.07 -13.65
CA ALA A 291 5.93 -19.19 -14.58
C ALA A 291 6.27 -18.80 -16.04
N LYS A 292 5.95 -17.55 -16.45
CA LYS A 292 6.28 -17.04 -17.78
C LYS A 292 7.77 -16.68 -17.93
N THR A 293 8.39 -16.14 -16.89
CA THR A 293 9.82 -15.77 -16.93
C THR A 293 10.69 -17.03 -17.01
N ALA A 294 10.32 -18.11 -16.31
CA ALA A 294 11.02 -19.39 -16.42
C ALA A 294 10.89 -20.03 -17.83
N GLN A 295 9.73 -19.88 -18.49
CA GLN A 295 9.55 -20.35 -19.86
C GLN A 295 10.34 -19.54 -20.90
N TYR A 296 10.51 -18.21 -20.68
CA TYR A 296 11.33 -17.37 -21.56
C TYR A 296 12.84 -17.70 -21.42
N VAL A 297 13.30 -18.02 -20.23
CA VAL A 297 14.71 -18.41 -20.00
C VAL A 297 15.00 -19.81 -20.55
N GLN A 298 14.04 -20.73 -20.52
CA GLN A 298 14.17 -22.07 -21.09
C GLN A 298 13.97 -22.12 -22.60
N GLY A 299 13.26 -21.13 -23.19
CA GLY A 299 13.07 -21.03 -24.63
C GLY A 299 14.15 -20.25 -25.37
N ALA A 300 15.14 -19.69 -24.65
CA ALA A 300 16.29 -18.96 -25.20
C ALA A 300 17.62 -19.74 -25.09
N ALA A 301 17.56 -20.99 -24.63
CA ALA A 301 18.66 -21.94 -24.63
C ALA A 301 18.43 -23.02 -25.72
#